data_c44176ad89e3ffb3a06fbc0da95256ae
#
_entry.id   c44176ad89e3ffb3a06fbc0da95256ae
#
_cell.length_a   1.000
_cell.length_b   1.000
_cell.length_c   1.000
_cell.angle_alpha   90.00
_cell.angle_beta   90.00
_cell.angle_gamma   90.00
#
_symmetry.space_group_name_H-M   'P 1'
#
loop_
_entity.id
_entity.type
_entity.pdbx_description
1 polymer ?
#
loop_
_entity_poly.entity_id
_entity_poly.type
_entity_poly.pdbx_seq_one_letter_code
_entity_poly.pdbx_strand_id
1 'polypeptide(L)'
;GWFRRLLHKTKPSSVETSLNSRRSASSSPSSSSAKNSSSSSGMSLPTGSVPLSPVTVLDISASGSPRWDKSYDVCVCHSEGDLELVEELVSYLEGQPESLRCFLQLRDAAAGGALGTELCDAVQSSHCWVLLITPGFLHDPWCRFQMHQALAEAPMADGRTIPVLRGVDRSQYPKELRNIYYISMALKESSFRQIRDTVLR
;
A
#
# COMPACT_ATOMS: atom_id res chain seq x y z
N GLY A 1 -13.00 19.60 5.61
CA GLY A 1 -12.70 18.56 6.51
C GLY A 1 -11.90 19.08 7.71
N TRP A 2 -11.80 18.36 8.80
CA TRP A 2 -11.07 18.77 10.00
C TRP A 2 -9.57 18.95 9.78
N PHE A 3 -8.97 18.25 8.83
CA PHE A 3 -7.59 18.46 8.39
C PHE A 3 -7.33 19.90 7.88
N ARG A 4 -8.29 20.52 7.19
CA ARG A 4 -8.16 21.94 6.82
C ARG A 4 -8.12 22.86 8.02
N ARG A 5 -8.81 22.51 9.13
CA ARG A 5 -8.78 23.32 10.36
C ARG A 5 -7.44 23.23 11.10
N LEU A 6 -6.75 22.10 11.02
CA LEU A 6 -5.41 21.94 11.60
C LEU A 6 -4.33 22.71 10.83
N LEU A 7 -4.40 22.70 9.49
CA LEU A 7 -3.43 23.42 8.65
C LEU A 7 -3.56 24.95 8.70
N HIS A 8 -4.72 25.50 9.10
CA HIS A 8 -4.89 26.94 9.25
C HIS A 8 -4.42 27.50 10.60
N LYS A 9 -3.97 26.66 11.53
CA LYS A 9 -3.57 27.10 12.89
C LYS A 9 -2.07 27.32 13.07
N THR A 10 -1.24 26.98 12.09
CA THR A 10 0.20 27.22 12.12
C THR A 10 0.61 28.25 11.08
N LYS A 11 0.71 29.51 11.52
CA LYS A 11 1.34 30.59 10.78
C LYS A 11 2.85 30.48 11.01
N PRO A 12 3.69 30.26 9.99
CA PRO A 12 5.13 30.27 10.21
C PRO A 12 5.61 31.70 10.34
N SER A 13 6.32 31.98 11.42
CA SER A 13 7.13 33.18 11.53
C SER A 13 8.40 32.98 10.69
N SER A 14 8.64 33.89 9.79
CA SER A 14 9.81 34.00 8.93
C SER A 14 11.07 34.22 9.77
N VAL A 15 12.07 33.35 9.59
CA VAL A 15 13.46 33.68 9.87
C VAL A 15 14.25 33.34 8.62
N GLU A 16 14.67 34.40 7.92
CA GLU A 16 15.70 34.34 6.90
C GLU A 16 17.04 34.05 7.56
N THR A 17 17.80 33.13 7.01
CA THR A 17 19.26 33.18 7.13
C THR A 17 19.89 32.64 5.85
N SER A 18 20.71 33.52 5.30
CA SER A 18 21.44 33.45 4.06
C SER A 18 22.57 32.42 4.01
N LEU A 19 22.84 31.96 2.80
CA LEU A 19 24.13 31.72 2.15
C LEU A 19 25.14 30.73 2.76
N ASN A 20 25.48 29.67 2.07
CA ASN A 20 26.74 29.71 1.33
C ASN A 20 26.92 28.55 0.33
N SER A 21 27.36 28.94 -0.85
CA SER A 21 27.89 28.10 -1.93
C SER A 21 29.15 27.34 -1.51
N ARG A 22 29.31 26.11 -1.98
CA ARG A 22 30.58 25.64 -2.55
C ARG A 22 30.39 24.45 -3.49
N ARG A 23 30.86 24.68 -4.71
CA ARG A 23 31.16 23.71 -5.80
C ARG A 23 32.31 22.78 -5.40
N SER A 24 32.28 21.57 -5.90
CA SER A 24 33.39 20.89 -6.63
C SER A 24 32.86 19.53 -7.12
N ALA A 25 33.15 19.32 -8.18
CA ALA A 25 33.29 18.70 -9.45
C ALA A 25 34.16 17.43 -9.38
N SER A 26 33.89 16.59 -10.41
CA SER A 26 34.73 15.50 -10.99
C SER A 26 34.76 14.18 -10.23
N SER A 27 34.68 13.02 -10.84
CA SER A 27 35.01 12.55 -12.19
C SER A 27 34.61 11.07 -12.31
N SER A 28 34.14 10.69 -13.48
CA SER A 28 34.15 9.28 -13.91
C SER A 28 35.56 8.92 -14.40
N PRO A 29 35.95 7.65 -14.48
CA PRO A 29 35.84 6.93 -15.74
C PRO A 29 35.62 5.40 -15.63
N SER A 30 34.83 4.86 -16.51
CA SER A 30 35.09 4.00 -17.71
C SER A 30 35.67 2.62 -17.51
N SER A 31 34.90 1.68 -18.04
CA SER A 31 35.20 0.51 -18.91
C SER A 31 35.95 -0.70 -18.39
N SER A 32 35.36 -1.85 -18.61
CA SER A 32 35.91 -2.82 -19.54
C SER A 32 35.02 -4.04 -19.77
N SER A 33 34.90 -4.34 -21.03
CA SER A 33 34.29 -5.52 -21.65
C SER A 33 35.12 -6.78 -21.39
N ALA A 34 34.44 -7.94 -21.30
CA ALA A 34 35.02 -9.19 -21.75
C ALA A 34 33.92 -10.12 -22.28
N LYS A 35 34.16 -10.57 -23.48
CA LYS A 35 33.40 -11.50 -24.31
C LYS A 35 33.76 -12.96 -23.98
N ASN A 36 32.90 -13.81 -24.51
CA ASN A 36 33.08 -15.22 -24.96
C ASN A 36 32.58 -16.27 -23.95
N SER A 37 31.99 -17.34 -24.39
CA SER A 37 31.77 -17.99 -25.70
C SER A 37 30.74 -19.12 -25.54
N SER A 38 30.12 -19.40 -26.65
CA SER A 38 29.21 -20.48 -26.95
C SER A 38 29.75 -21.91 -26.65
N SER A 39 28.88 -22.81 -26.22
CA SER A 39 28.88 -24.19 -26.75
C SER A 39 27.51 -24.85 -26.59
N SER A 40 27.01 -25.30 -27.72
CA SER A 40 25.83 -26.13 -27.94
C SER A 40 26.13 -27.61 -27.67
N SER A 41 25.20 -28.33 -27.10
CA SER A 41 24.86 -29.75 -27.37
C SER A 41 23.67 -30.10 -26.47
N GLY A 42 22.51 -30.44 -26.93
CA GLY A 42 22.14 -31.67 -27.58
C GLY A 42 21.23 -32.47 -26.64
N MET A 43 19.91 -32.44 -26.94
CA MET A 43 18.90 -33.49 -26.73
C MET A 43 18.91 -34.36 -25.47
N SER A 44 17.82 -34.25 -24.70
CA SER A 44 16.93 -35.39 -24.40
C SER A 44 15.75 -34.93 -23.56
N LEU A 45 14.54 -35.09 -24.06
CA LEU A 45 13.30 -35.02 -23.30
C LEU A 45 13.18 -36.27 -22.42
N PRO A 46 12.89 -36.14 -21.13
CA PRO A 46 12.11 -37.14 -20.42
C PRO A 46 10.71 -36.60 -20.19
N THR A 47 9.74 -37.29 -20.77
CA THR A 47 8.34 -37.25 -20.40
C THR A 47 8.23 -37.72 -18.94
N GLY A 48 8.25 -36.76 -18.01
CA GLY A 48 7.97 -36.96 -16.60
C GLY A 48 6.76 -36.15 -16.25
N SER A 49 5.63 -36.80 -16.02
CA SER A 49 4.48 -36.20 -15.36
C SER A 49 4.91 -35.64 -14.02
N VAL A 50 5.03 -34.30 -13.93
CA VAL A 50 5.25 -33.59 -12.66
C VAL A 50 3.96 -33.72 -11.88
N PRO A 51 3.96 -34.33 -10.70
CA PRO A 51 2.78 -34.24 -9.82
C PRO A 51 2.60 -32.77 -9.46
N LEU A 52 1.43 -32.22 -9.77
CA LEU A 52 0.99 -30.94 -9.24
C LEU A 52 0.99 -31.05 -7.71
N SER A 53 2.01 -30.52 -7.09
CA SER A 53 2.03 -30.34 -5.64
C SER A 53 0.78 -29.58 -5.25
N PRO A 54 0.04 -30.04 -4.24
CA PRO A 54 -1.10 -29.28 -3.74
C PRO A 54 -0.61 -27.89 -3.38
N VAL A 55 -1.26 -26.85 -3.90
CA VAL A 55 -1.05 -25.48 -3.47
C VAL A 55 -1.35 -25.50 -1.98
N THR A 56 -0.30 -25.46 -1.19
CA THR A 56 -0.42 -25.33 0.27
C THR A 56 -1.06 -23.98 0.48
N VAL A 57 -2.35 -23.96 0.86
CA VAL A 57 -2.99 -22.75 1.36
C VAL A 57 -2.16 -22.39 2.59
N LEU A 58 -1.34 -21.34 2.47
CA LEU A 58 -0.57 -20.83 3.59
C LEU A 58 -1.57 -20.41 4.66
N ASP A 59 -1.56 -21.12 5.77
CA ASP A 59 -2.37 -20.72 6.93
C ASP A 59 -1.78 -19.40 7.45
N ILE A 60 -2.45 -18.32 7.10
CA ILE A 60 -2.09 -16.96 7.51
C ILE A 60 -2.01 -16.84 9.04
N SER A 61 -2.68 -17.71 9.79
CA SER A 61 -2.67 -17.74 11.26
C SER A 61 -1.47 -18.50 11.83
N ALA A 62 -0.69 -19.21 11.00
CA ALA A 62 0.50 -19.93 11.46
C ALA A 62 1.52 -18.95 12.06
N SER A 63 2.18 -19.36 13.13
CA SER A 63 3.12 -18.54 13.88
C SER A 63 4.34 -18.06 13.08
N GLY A 64 4.65 -18.68 11.94
CA GLY A 64 5.71 -18.28 10.99
C GLY A 64 5.21 -17.47 9.81
N SER A 65 3.95 -17.02 9.80
CA SER A 65 3.40 -16.20 8.73
C SER A 65 4.02 -14.80 8.73
N PRO A 66 4.37 -14.22 7.56
CA PRO A 66 4.85 -12.83 7.42
C PRO A 66 3.89 -11.79 8.03
N ARG A 67 2.65 -12.16 8.24
CA ARG A 67 1.64 -11.37 8.95
C ARG A 67 2.15 -10.87 10.30
N TRP A 68 2.89 -11.70 11.04
CA TRP A 68 3.30 -11.41 12.41
C TRP A 68 4.52 -10.47 12.50
N ASP A 69 5.19 -10.21 11.38
CA ASP A 69 6.29 -9.23 11.30
C ASP A 69 5.79 -7.78 11.37
N LYS A 70 4.47 -7.57 11.22
CA LYS A 70 3.84 -6.25 11.20
C LYS A 70 2.82 -6.11 12.33
N SER A 71 2.62 -4.89 12.81
CA SER A 71 1.64 -4.58 13.86
C SER A 71 0.20 -4.72 13.37
N TYR A 72 -0.01 -4.43 12.08
CA TYR A 72 -1.32 -4.49 11.43
C TYR A 72 -1.27 -5.38 10.18
N ASP A 73 -2.38 -6.02 9.89
CA ASP A 73 -2.55 -6.77 8.64
C ASP A 73 -3.01 -5.85 7.53
N VAL A 74 -3.83 -4.85 7.84
CA VAL A 74 -4.42 -3.92 6.89
C VAL A 74 -4.40 -2.49 7.41
N CYS A 75 -3.91 -1.56 6.61
CA CYS A 75 -4.12 -0.12 6.78
C CYS A 75 -5.12 0.37 5.73
N VAL A 76 -6.21 1.01 6.16
CA VAL A 76 -7.23 1.53 5.24
C VAL A 76 -7.03 3.02 5.04
N CYS A 77 -6.64 3.41 3.82
CA CYS A 77 -6.48 4.80 3.41
C CYS A 77 -7.78 5.30 2.78
N HIS A 78 -8.36 6.34 3.34
CA HIS A 78 -9.67 6.84 2.94
C HIS A 78 -9.82 8.35 3.16
N SER A 79 -10.81 8.97 2.50
CA SER A 79 -11.21 10.34 2.81
C SER A 79 -12.13 10.38 4.03
N GLU A 80 -12.20 11.54 4.69
CA GLU A 80 -13.06 11.74 5.86
C GLU A 80 -14.55 11.42 5.57
N GLY A 81 -15.00 11.72 4.35
CA GLY A 81 -16.39 11.46 3.94
C GLY A 81 -16.74 9.99 3.78
N ASP A 82 -15.76 9.10 3.79
CA ASP A 82 -15.95 7.66 3.57
C ASP A 82 -15.86 6.85 4.88
N LEU A 83 -15.76 7.53 6.02
CA LEU A 83 -15.50 6.90 7.32
C LEU A 83 -16.51 5.80 7.67
N GLU A 84 -17.80 6.04 7.48
CA GLU A 84 -18.86 5.06 7.79
C GLU A 84 -18.64 3.74 7.04
N LEU A 85 -18.33 3.82 5.73
CA LEU A 85 -18.03 2.63 4.93
C LEU A 85 -16.77 1.92 5.39
N VAL A 86 -15.75 2.70 5.81
CA VAL A 86 -14.49 2.13 6.30
C VAL A 86 -14.67 1.44 7.64
N GLU A 87 -15.46 1.99 8.55
CA GLU A 87 -15.82 1.36 9.81
C GLU A 87 -16.55 0.03 9.59
N GLU A 88 -17.47 -0.02 8.63
CA GLU A 88 -18.13 -1.27 8.23
C GLU A 88 -17.15 -2.30 7.66
N LEU A 89 -16.24 -1.86 6.77
CA LEU A 89 -15.21 -2.73 6.20
C LEU A 89 -14.28 -3.29 7.28
N VAL A 90 -13.78 -2.43 8.17
CA VAL A 90 -12.90 -2.81 9.29
C VAL A 90 -13.63 -3.79 10.22
N SER A 91 -14.86 -3.49 10.59
CA SER A 91 -15.69 -4.40 11.41
C SER A 91 -15.88 -5.76 10.73
N TYR A 92 -16.10 -5.77 9.42
CA TYR A 92 -16.20 -7.02 8.65
C TYR A 92 -14.88 -7.81 8.68
N LEU A 93 -13.73 -7.17 8.42
CA LEU A 93 -12.42 -7.83 8.36
C LEU A 93 -11.99 -8.36 9.74
N GLU A 94 -12.18 -7.59 10.80
CA GLU A 94 -11.85 -7.98 12.18
C GLU A 94 -12.77 -9.07 12.72
N GLY A 95 -14.04 -9.11 12.25
CA GLY A 95 -15.04 -10.11 12.64
C GLY A 95 -14.90 -11.46 11.95
N GLN A 96 -13.96 -11.63 11.00
CA GLN A 96 -13.73 -12.93 10.35
C GLN A 96 -12.92 -13.88 11.25
N PRO A 97 -12.97 -15.20 11.01
CA PRO A 97 -12.21 -16.17 11.80
C PRO A 97 -10.71 -15.90 11.89
N GLU A 98 -10.14 -15.29 10.85
CA GLU A 98 -8.72 -14.92 10.78
C GLU A 98 -8.37 -13.74 11.69
N SER A 99 -9.36 -13.02 12.20
CA SER A 99 -9.23 -11.87 13.10
C SER A 99 -8.16 -10.90 12.62
N LEU A 100 -8.36 -10.33 11.43
CA LEU A 100 -7.42 -9.40 10.82
C LEU A 100 -7.28 -8.14 11.69
N ARG A 101 -6.05 -7.68 11.90
CA ARG A 101 -5.73 -6.47 12.65
C ARG A 101 -5.72 -5.29 11.69
N CYS A 102 -6.74 -4.44 11.77
CA CYS A 102 -6.87 -3.28 10.90
C CYS A 102 -6.44 -2.00 11.62
N PHE A 103 -5.67 -1.14 10.93
CA PHE A 103 -5.41 0.22 11.38
C PHE A 103 -6.49 1.16 10.85
N LEU A 104 -7.15 1.85 11.76
CA LEU A 104 -8.10 2.94 11.47
C LEU A 104 -7.67 4.19 12.21
N GLN A 105 -7.28 5.22 11.46
CA GLN A 105 -6.64 6.41 11.99
C GLN A 105 -7.39 7.08 13.16
N LEU A 106 -8.72 7.22 13.06
CA LEU A 106 -9.52 7.85 14.12
C LEU A 106 -9.60 7.01 15.40
N ARG A 107 -9.41 5.71 15.31
CA ARG A 107 -9.47 4.79 16.45
C ARG A 107 -8.09 4.59 17.09
N ASP A 108 -7.06 4.42 16.24
CA ASP A 108 -5.78 3.83 16.64
C ASP A 108 -4.65 4.85 16.74
N ALA A 109 -4.83 6.06 16.20
CA ALA A 109 -3.81 7.11 16.30
C ALA A 109 -3.67 7.63 17.74
N ALA A 110 -2.44 7.83 18.18
CA ALA A 110 -2.15 8.31 19.53
C ALA A 110 -2.60 9.76 19.73
N ALA A 111 -3.32 10.03 20.81
CA ALA A 111 -3.74 11.36 21.15
C ALA A 111 -2.52 12.27 21.41
N GLY A 112 -2.41 13.36 20.64
CA GLY A 112 -1.27 14.29 20.71
C GLY A 112 -0.08 13.94 19.82
N GLY A 113 -0.12 12.82 19.10
CA GLY A 113 0.87 12.45 18.11
C GLY A 113 0.86 13.39 16.89
N ALA A 114 1.99 13.46 16.16
CA ALA A 114 2.04 14.17 14.90
C ALA A 114 1.37 13.32 13.81
N LEU A 115 0.28 13.83 13.25
CA LEU A 115 -0.57 13.12 12.31
C LEU A 115 0.19 12.46 11.14
N GLY A 116 1.18 13.17 10.58
CA GLY A 116 2.01 12.66 9.49
C GLY A 116 2.91 11.50 9.90
N THR A 117 3.48 11.56 11.11
CA THR A 117 4.32 10.49 11.65
C THR A 117 3.49 9.25 11.95
N GLU A 118 2.39 9.41 12.65
CA GLU A 118 1.46 8.33 13.01
C GLU A 118 1.00 7.55 11.76
N LEU A 119 0.70 8.27 10.68
CA LEU A 119 0.28 7.64 9.44
C LEU A 119 1.44 6.91 8.74
N CYS A 120 2.63 7.53 8.66
CA CYS A 120 3.79 6.87 8.07
C CYS A 120 4.12 5.59 8.85
N ASP A 121 4.08 5.65 10.18
CA ASP A 121 4.32 4.51 11.05
C ASP A 121 3.26 3.42 10.82
N ALA A 122 1.99 3.79 10.70
CA ALA A 122 0.92 2.86 10.42
C ALA A 122 1.07 2.19 9.04
N VAL A 123 1.43 2.95 8.01
CA VAL A 123 1.69 2.41 6.67
C VAL A 123 2.88 1.43 6.71
N GLN A 124 3.98 1.80 7.36
CA GLN A 124 5.16 0.94 7.49
C GLN A 124 4.91 -0.30 8.34
N SER A 125 4.05 -0.17 9.36
CA SER A 125 3.70 -1.25 10.28
C SER A 125 2.55 -2.13 9.80
N SER A 126 2.06 -1.94 8.58
CA SER A 126 0.98 -2.71 7.98
C SER A 126 1.49 -3.66 6.90
N HIS A 127 0.85 -4.84 6.80
CA HIS A 127 1.16 -5.82 5.77
C HIS A 127 0.55 -5.45 4.41
N CYS A 128 -0.71 -5.03 4.40
CA CYS A 128 -1.43 -4.60 3.19
C CYS A 128 -2.04 -3.20 3.35
N TRP A 129 -2.27 -2.54 2.22
CA TRP A 129 -2.91 -1.22 2.17
C TRP A 129 -4.14 -1.26 1.27
N VAL A 130 -5.29 -0.98 1.85
CA VAL A 130 -6.54 -0.78 1.11
C VAL A 130 -6.68 0.71 0.80
N LEU A 131 -6.69 1.07 -0.47
CA LEU A 131 -6.88 2.45 -0.93
C LEU A 131 -8.32 2.63 -1.40
N LEU A 132 -9.18 3.21 -0.57
CA LEU A 132 -10.57 3.47 -0.93
C LEU A 132 -10.66 4.73 -1.79
N ILE A 133 -10.62 4.53 -3.11
CA ILE A 133 -10.57 5.60 -4.11
C ILE A 133 -12.00 6.04 -4.42
N THR A 134 -12.35 7.20 -3.88
CA THR A 134 -13.61 7.91 -4.08
C THR A 134 -13.35 9.29 -4.66
N PRO A 135 -14.36 10.03 -5.10
CA PRO A 135 -14.17 11.43 -5.47
C PRO A 135 -13.55 12.26 -4.35
N GLY A 136 -13.92 12.00 -3.09
CA GLY A 136 -13.31 12.63 -1.91
C GLY A 136 -11.83 12.32 -1.78
N PHE A 137 -11.45 11.06 -1.92
CA PHE A 137 -10.06 10.61 -1.91
C PHE A 137 -9.20 11.32 -2.97
N LEU A 138 -9.73 11.45 -4.19
CA LEU A 138 -8.99 12.07 -5.30
C LEU A 138 -8.76 13.58 -5.11
N HIS A 139 -9.63 14.25 -4.37
CA HIS A 139 -9.54 15.70 -4.11
C HIS A 139 -8.75 16.03 -2.83
N ASP A 140 -8.47 15.05 -1.98
CA ASP A 140 -7.77 15.25 -0.72
C ASP A 140 -6.24 15.04 -0.91
N PRO A 141 -5.41 16.08 -0.69
CA PRO A 141 -3.96 15.96 -0.78
C PRO A 141 -3.39 14.95 0.22
N TRP A 142 -4.07 14.76 1.36
CA TRP A 142 -3.65 13.82 2.38
C TRP A 142 -3.85 12.37 1.93
N CYS A 143 -4.98 12.05 1.31
CA CYS A 143 -5.21 10.73 0.73
C CYS A 143 -4.19 10.39 -0.37
N ARG A 144 -3.80 11.39 -1.17
CA ARG A 144 -2.72 11.23 -2.14
C ARG A 144 -1.38 10.93 -1.48
N PHE A 145 -1.06 11.63 -0.41
CA PHE A 145 0.15 11.36 0.37
C PHE A 145 0.15 9.92 0.90
N GLN A 146 -0.94 9.44 1.49
CA GLN A 146 -1.10 8.07 1.96
C GLN A 146 -0.88 7.05 0.84
N MET A 147 -1.48 7.28 -0.33
CA MET A 147 -1.29 6.43 -1.52
C MET A 147 0.19 6.35 -1.91
N HIS A 148 0.89 7.48 -1.95
CA HIS A 148 2.31 7.52 -2.28
C HIS A 148 3.17 6.78 -1.25
N GLN A 149 2.85 6.89 0.04
CA GLN A 149 3.55 6.14 1.10
C GLN A 149 3.34 4.62 0.93
N ALA A 150 2.11 4.17 0.68
CA ALA A 150 1.82 2.76 0.43
C ALA A 150 2.59 2.23 -0.79
N LEU A 151 2.65 3.00 -1.87
CA LEU A 151 3.42 2.63 -3.07
C LEU A 151 4.93 2.63 -2.85
N ALA A 152 5.44 3.48 -1.96
CA ALA A 152 6.85 3.50 -1.60
C ALA A 152 7.26 2.25 -0.79
N GLU A 153 6.39 1.77 0.09
CA GLU A 153 6.61 0.56 0.89
C GLU A 153 6.52 -0.73 0.04
N ALA A 154 5.71 -0.74 -1.03
CA ALA A 154 5.57 -1.87 -1.93
C ALA A 154 5.62 -1.44 -3.40
N PRO A 155 6.80 -1.06 -3.91
CA PRO A 155 6.94 -0.45 -5.24
C PRO A 155 6.56 -1.36 -6.41
N MET A 156 6.57 -2.66 -6.24
CA MET A 156 6.27 -3.64 -7.30
C MET A 156 4.96 -4.41 -7.08
N ALA A 157 4.09 -3.89 -6.21
CA ALA A 157 2.72 -4.38 -6.06
C ALA A 157 2.61 -5.91 -5.88
N ASP A 158 3.31 -6.47 -4.92
CA ASP A 158 3.23 -7.90 -4.57
C ASP A 158 1.84 -8.31 -3.99
N GLY A 159 0.77 -7.70 -4.51
CA GLY A 159 -0.59 -7.88 -4.01
C GLY A 159 -0.89 -7.12 -2.71
N ARG A 160 0.07 -6.37 -2.18
CA ARG A 160 -0.06 -5.68 -0.89
C ARG A 160 -0.81 -4.35 -0.97
N THR A 161 -0.80 -3.69 -2.13
CA THR A 161 -1.59 -2.49 -2.39
C THR A 161 -2.90 -2.88 -3.09
N ILE A 162 -4.02 -2.64 -2.45
CA ILE A 162 -5.36 -3.06 -2.87
C ILE A 162 -6.21 -1.82 -3.18
N PRO A 163 -6.25 -1.34 -4.43
CA PRO A 163 -7.12 -0.24 -4.79
C PRO A 163 -8.58 -0.69 -4.83
N VAL A 164 -9.47 0.11 -4.25
CA VAL A 164 -10.91 -0.13 -4.23
C VAL A 164 -11.62 1.10 -4.77
N LEU A 165 -12.35 0.98 -5.87
CA LEU A 165 -13.03 2.09 -6.54
C LEU A 165 -14.50 2.17 -6.12
N ARG A 166 -14.93 3.38 -5.73
CA ARG A 166 -16.34 3.70 -5.44
C ARG A 166 -16.72 5.07 -6.01
N GLY A 167 -17.68 5.08 -6.91
CA GLY A 167 -18.19 6.34 -7.48
C GLY A 167 -17.18 7.14 -8.31
N VAL A 168 -16.18 6.45 -8.87
CA VAL A 168 -15.09 7.02 -9.68
C VAL A 168 -15.03 6.30 -11.02
N ASP A 169 -14.94 7.06 -12.09
CA ASP A 169 -14.77 6.49 -13.43
C ASP A 169 -13.32 6.03 -13.65
N ARG A 170 -13.17 5.04 -14.51
CA ARG A 170 -11.85 4.52 -14.90
C ARG A 170 -10.91 5.61 -15.45
N SER A 171 -11.45 6.65 -16.06
CA SER A 171 -10.68 7.79 -16.56
C SER A 171 -10.04 8.63 -15.46
N GLN A 172 -10.63 8.61 -14.25
CA GLN A 172 -10.15 9.33 -13.07
C GLN A 172 -9.22 8.47 -12.19
N TYR A 173 -9.04 7.19 -12.54
CA TYR A 173 -8.17 6.30 -11.80
C TYR A 173 -6.73 6.82 -11.78
N PRO A 174 -6.06 6.87 -10.60
CA PRO A 174 -4.70 7.39 -10.48
C PRO A 174 -3.72 6.70 -11.43
N LYS A 175 -2.90 7.52 -12.10
CA LYS A 175 -1.92 7.01 -13.07
C LYS A 175 -0.88 6.12 -12.42
N GLU A 176 -0.56 6.39 -11.17
CA GLU A 176 0.39 5.68 -10.32
C GLU A 176 -0.06 4.22 -10.08
N LEU A 177 -1.37 3.98 -10.07
CA LEU A 177 -1.97 2.67 -9.82
C LEU A 177 -2.34 1.89 -11.10
N ARG A 178 -2.02 2.39 -12.29
CA ARG A 178 -2.48 1.81 -13.58
C ARG A 178 -2.12 0.34 -13.79
N ASN A 179 -1.02 -0.08 -13.20
CA ASN A 179 -0.52 -1.46 -13.32
C ASN A 179 -1.08 -2.38 -12.21
N ILE A 180 -1.93 -1.87 -11.33
CA ILE A 180 -2.53 -2.62 -10.25
C ILE A 180 -4.02 -2.81 -10.55
N TYR A 181 -4.49 -4.05 -10.45
CA TYR A 181 -5.90 -4.35 -10.57
C TYR A 181 -6.66 -3.80 -9.37
N TYR A 182 -7.80 -3.18 -9.62
CA TYR A 182 -8.67 -2.64 -8.58
C TYR A 182 -9.89 -3.51 -8.33
N ILE A 183 -10.45 -3.41 -7.13
CA ILE A 183 -11.74 -3.97 -6.75
C ILE A 183 -12.81 -2.89 -6.95
N SER A 184 -13.89 -3.22 -7.65
CA SER A 184 -15.03 -2.31 -7.79
C SER A 184 -15.99 -2.47 -6.62
N MET A 185 -16.28 -1.38 -5.90
CA MET A 185 -17.25 -1.36 -4.78
C MET A 185 -18.70 -1.23 -5.30
N ALA A 186 -19.07 -2.02 -6.31
CA ALA A 186 -20.43 -2.03 -6.84
C ALA A 186 -21.41 -2.79 -5.93
N LEU A 187 -20.96 -3.91 -5.36
CA LEU A 187 -21.70 -4.72 -4.40
C LEU A 187 -20.87 -4.85 -3.12
N LYS A 188 -21.27 -4.15 -2.07
CA LYS A 188 -20.53 -4.01 -0.81
C LYS A 188 -20.04 -5.35 -0.26
N GLU A 189 -20.92 -6.30 -0.03
CA GLU A 189 -20.57 -7.59 0.57
C GLU A 189 -19.60 -8.43 -0.28
N SER A 190 -19.79 -8.42 -1.60
CA SER A 190 -18.90 -9.11 -2.52
C SER A 190 -17.53 -8.47 -2.55
N SER A 191 -17.48 -7.13 -2.51
CA SER A 191 -16.24 -6.37 -2.49
C SER A 191 -15.47 -6.56 -1.18
N PHE A 192 -16.16 -6.59 -0.05
CA PHE A 192 -15.56 -6.85 1.26
C PHE A 192 -14.91 -8.25 1.31
N ARG A 193 -15.61 -9.26 0.78
CA ARG A 193 -15.07 -10.61 0.64
C ARG A 193 -13.83 -10.62 -0.25
N GLN A 194 -13.88 -9.94 -1.39
CA GLN A 194 -12.76 -9.87 -2.33
C GLN A 194 -11.54 -9.16 -1.72
N ILE A 195 -11.75 -8.10 -0.92
CA ILE A 195 -10.69 -7.43 -0.16
C ILE A 195 -10.07 -8.42 0.83
N ARG A 196 -10.89 -9.07 1.66
CA ARG A 196 -10.43 -10.09 2.60
C ARG A 196 -9.59 -11.16 1.91
N ASP A 197 -10.12 -11.77 0.85
CA ASP A 197 -9.45 -12.86 0.14
C ASP A 197 -8.12 -12.40 -0.52
N THR A 198 -8.01 -11.10 -0.83
CA THR A 198 -6.76 -10.53 -1.35
C THR A 198 -5.73 -10.31 -0.24
N VAL A 199 -6.16 -9.87 0.94
CA VAL A 199 -5.29 -9.72 2.13
C VAL A 199 -4.72 -11.06 2.59
N LEU A 200 -5.48 -12.14 2.42
CA LEU A 200 -5.11 -13.49 2.87
C LEU A 200 -4.17 -14.24 1.90
N ARG A 201 -3.82 -13.66 0.77
CA ARG A 201 -2.89 -14.25 -0.23
C ARG A 201 -1.44 -13.96 0.08
#